data_8ab1c69faf00e1916be07a28ff248d5d
#
_entry.id   8ab1c69faf00e1916be07a28ff248d5d
#
_cell.length_a   1.000
_cell.length_b   1.000
_cell.length_c   1.000
_cell.angle_alpha   90.00
_cell.angle_beta   90.00
_cell.angle_gamma   90.00
#
_symmetry.space_group_name_H-M   'P 1'
#
loop_
_entity.id
_entity.type
_entity.pdbx_description
1 polymer ?
#
loop_
_entity_poly.entity_id
_entity_poly.type
_entity_poly.pdbx_seq_one_letter_code
_entity_poly.pdbx_strand_id
1 'polypeptide(L)'
;AVSLVTRINRFFGYAWTAEPQCFPTRNFSEDSTANIIITCTDNIRSRLTLWKFLKKVRKENFSDHSAPIYWMDFGNSQTKGQVIIGTVREKVLQPSSQEYIPMPKMNVITEEVDYAKIKEKESGPSCSLAEALEKQDLFINSTLAHIGCDLLWRMFKEGKTLYRGAYVNL
;
A
#
# COMPACT_ATOMS: atom_id res chain seq x y z
N ALA A 1 13.62 -6.20 8.08
CA ALA A 1 13.36 -4.74 8.04
C ALA A 1 14.58 -3.96 8.55
N VAL A 2 15.03 -4.13 9.80
CA VAL A 2 16.12 -3.34 10.41
C VAL A 2 17.38 -3.30 9.55
N SER A 3 17.89 -4.45 9.13
CA SER A 3 19.13 -4.53 8.31
C SER A 3 19.01 -3.75 6.99
N LEU A 4 17.86 -3.82 6.32
CA LEU A 4 17.61 -3.10 5.08
C LEU A 4 17.57 -1.58 5.31
N VAL A 5 16.80 -1.14 6.30
CA VAL A 5 16.67 0.29 6.65
C VAL A 5 18.03 0.88 7.07
N THR A 6 18.82 0.14 7.87
CA THR A 6 20.18 0.58 8.24
C THR A 6 21.07 0.78 7.02
N ARG A 7 21.02 -0.13 6.05
CA ARG A 7 21.82 -0.02 4.80
C ARG A 7 21.37 1.15 3.94
N ILE A 8 20.05 1.34 3.79
CA ILE A 8 19.48 2.48 3.04
C ILE A 8 19.89 3.80 3.69
N ASN A 9 19.72 3.93 5.01
CA ASN A 9 20.09 5.14 5.73
C ASN A 9 21.58 5.48 5.59
N ARG A 10 22.45 4.47 5.70
CA ARG A 10 23.91 4.68 5.52
C ARG A 10 24.28 5.10 4.11
N PHE A 11 23.64 4.53 3.10
CA PHE A 11 23.98 4.80 1.70
C PHE A 11 23.44 6.16 1.22
N PHE A 12 22.19 6.48 1.59
CA PHE A 12 21.50 7.66 1.09
C PHE A 12 21.44 8.83 2.08
N GLY A 13 21.93 8.66 3.31
CA GLY A 13 21.86 9.69 4.35
C GLY A 13 20.45 9.92 4.88
N TYR A 14 19.57 8.92 4.80
CA TYR A 14 18.20 9.02 5.30
C TYR A 14 18.10 8.69 6.79
N ALA A 15 16.99 9.09 7.41
CA ALA A 15 16.65 8.82 8.81
C ALA A 15 15.40 7.94 8.93
N TRP A 16 15.30 6.88 8.14
CA TRP A 16 14.18 5.95 8.21
C TRP A 16 14.27 5.11 9.48
N THR A 17 13.11 4.78 10.04
CA THR A 17 12.97 3.87 11.17
C THR A 17 12.44 2.52 10.73
N ALA A 18 12.79 1.47 11.47
CA ALA A 18 12.30 0.12 11.22
C ALA A 18 11.60 -0.42 12.48
N GLU A 19 10.36 -0.84 12.32
CA GLU A 19 9.59 -1.52 13.35
C GLU A 19 9.52 -3.02 13.04
N PRO A 20 10.36 -3.86 13.70
CA PRO A 20 10.45 -5.29 13.42
C PRO A 20 9.33 -6.08 14.12
N GLN A 21 8.09 -5.69 13.91
CA GLN A 21 6.93 -6.30 14.52
C GLN A 21 5.92 -6.73 13.43
N CYS A 22 5.14 -7.77 13.74
CA CYS A 22 4.02 -8.14 12.88
C CYS A 22 2.90 -7.11 12.99
N PHE A 23 2.41 -6.64 11.87
CA PHE A 23 1.25 -5.74 11.82
C PHE A 23 -0.07 -6.55 11.89
N PRO A 24 -1.11 -6.08 12.60
CA PRO A 24 -1.10 -4.91 13.47
C PRO A 24 -0.43 -5.23 14.81
N THR A 25 0.37 -4.32 15.31
CA THR A 25 0.92 -4.43 16.66
C THR A 25 -0.12 -4.03 17.69
N ARG A 26 0.02 -4.55 18.93
CA ARG A 26 -0.84 -4.12 20.05
C ARG A 26 -0.67 -2.63 20.39
N ASN A 27 0.45 -2.05 19.99
CA ASN A 27 0.87 -0.68 20.29
C ASN A 27 0.78 0.24 19.07
N PHE A 28 -0.02 -0.09 18.06
CA PHE A 28 -0.23 0.79 16.91
C PHE A 28 -1.00 2.03 17.41
N SER A 29 -0.28 3.11 17.64
CA SER A 29 -0.79 4.39 18.12
C SER A 29 -1.03 5.35 16.96
N GLU A 30 -1.65 6.47 17.24
CA GLU A 30 -1.83 7.59 16.32
C GLU A 30 -0.49 8.07 15.72
N ASP A 31 0.57 8.06 16.54
CA ASP A 31 1.92 8.45 16.13
C ASP A 31 2.55 7.51 15.09
N SER A 32 1.95 6.34 14.89
CA SER A 32 2.39 5.35 13.91
C SER A 32 1.72 5.50 12.54
N THR A 33 0.84 6.47 12.36
CA THR A 33 0.14 6.71 11.10
C THR A 33 0.82 7.78 10.25
N ALA A 34 0.58 7.73 8.95
CA ALA A 34 1.08 8.68 7.97
C ALA A 34 -0.02 9.02 6.95
N ASN A 35 0.14 10.13 6.24
CA ASN A 35 -0.84 10.53 5.21
C ASN A 35 -0.95 9.50 4.08
N ILE A 36 0.13 8.81 3.74
CA ILE A 36 0.15 7.74 2.76
C ILE A 36 0.65 6.46 3.43
N ILE A 37 -0.19 5.43 3.39
CA ILE A 37 0.16 4.10 3.87
C ILE A 37 0.38 3.21 2.66
N ILE A 38 1.52 2.53 2.63
CA ILE A 38 1.88 1.60 1.56
C ILE A 38 1.94 0.19 2.15
N THR A 39 1.26 -0.76 1.51
CA THR A 39 1.28 -2.16 1.92
C THR A 39 1.78 -3.06 0.81
N CYS A 40 2.67 -3.98 1.18
CA CYS A 40 3.20 -5.04 0.35
C CYS A 40 2.98 -6.38 1.08
N THR A 41 1.74 -6.63 1.52
CA THR A 41 1.39 -7.82 2.29
C THR A 41 1.05 -8.97 1.36
N ASP A 42 1.39 -10.18 1.76
CA ASP A 42 1.21 -11.41 1.01
C ASP A 42 -0.14 -12.11 1.29
N ASN A 43 -0.95 -11.60 2.22
CA ASN A 43 -2.20 -12.26 2.61
C ASN A 43 -3.39 -11.31 2.78
N ILE A 44 -4.57 -11.87 2.59
CA ILE A 44 -5.86 -11.15 2.68
C ILE A 44 -6.12 -10.70 4.12
N ARG A 45 -5.77 -11.51 5.11
CA ARG A 45 -6.03 -11.21 6.52
C ARG A 45 -5.38 -9.90 6.94
N SER A 46 -4.13 -9.66 6.54
CA SER A 46 -3.41 -8.41 6.83
C SER A 46 -4.10 -7.20 6.22
N ARG A 47 -4.55 -7.29 4.96
CA ARG A 47 -5.30 -6.22 4.28
C ARG A 47 -6.61 -5.90 5.00
N LEU A 48 -7.39 -6.92 5.33
CA LEU A 48 -8.67 -6.75 6.04
C LEU A 48 -8.47 -6.17 7.44
N THR A 49 -7.41 -6.57 8.13
CA THR A 49 -7.09 -6.07 9.46
C THR A 49 -6.65 -4.61 9.41
N LEU A 50 -5.79 -4.25 8.46
CA LEU A 50 -5.43 -2.86 8.22
C LEU A 50 -6.67 -2.01 7.91
N TRP A 51 -7.55 -2.48 7.02
CA TRP A 51 -8.74 -1.71 6.66
C TRP A 51 -9.69 -1.49 7.85
N LYS A 52 -9.85 -2.50 8.71
CA LYS A 52 -10.61 -2.33 9.96
C LYS A 52 -9.99 -1.24 10.84
N PHE A 53 -8.68 -1.24 10.98
CA PHE A 53 -7.95 -0.22 11.73
C PHE A 53 -8.14 1.16 11.09
N LEU A 54 -7.88 1.32 9.79
CA LEU A 54 -8.01 2.59 9.08
C LEU A 54 -9.44 3.16 9.14
N LYS A 55 -10.47 2.32 9.10
CA LYS A 55 -11.87 2.74 9.29
C LYS A 55 -12.14 3.27 10.70
N LYS A 56 -11.45 2.76 11.70
CA LYS A 56 -11.53 3.30 13.06
C LYS A 56 -10.84 4.66 13.14
N VAL A 57 -9.61 4.71 12.69
CA VAL A 57 -8.76 5.92 12.71
C VAL A 57 -9.40 7.11 11.98
N ARG A 58 -10.04 6.89 10.81
CA ARG A 58 -10.67 7.98 10.05
C ARG A 58 -11.83 8.67 10.77
N LYS A 59 -12.38 8.05 11.83
CA LYS A 59 -13.45 8.63 12.65
C LYS A 59 -12.93 9.46 13.81
N GLU A 60 -11.66 9.37 14.09
CA GLU A 60 -10.99 10.08 15.18
C GLU A 60 -10.42 11.40 14.65
N ASN A 61 -10.39 12.43 15.50
CA ASN A 61 -9.85 13.75 15.14
C ASN A 61 -8.32 13.70 15.22
N PHE A 62 -7.68 13.25 14.15
CA PHE A 62 -6.22 13.32 14.03
C PHE A 62 -5.77 14.70 13.56
N SER A 63 -4.54 15.05 13.90
CA SER A 63 -3.88 16.19 13.27
C SER A 63 -3.73 15.94 11.77
N ASP A 64 -3.79 16.96 10.94
CA ASP A 64 -3.70 16.82 9.49
C ASP A 64 -2.40 16.17 9.01
N HIS A 65 -1.34 16.23 9.82
CA HIS A 65 -0.03 15.65 9.48
C HIS A 65 0.05 14.13 9.68
N SER A 66 -0.72 13.57 10.61
CA SER A 66 -0.70 12.13 10.93
C SER A 66 -1.91 11.36 10.42
N ALA A 67 -2.99 12.07 10.01
CA ALA A 67 -4.20 11.42 9.55
C ALA A 67 -3.99 10.67 8.22
N PRO A 68 -4.32 9.38 8.13
CA PRO A 68 -4.25 8.63 6.88
C PRO A 68 -5.21 9.22 5.84
N ILE A 69 -4.66 9.60 4.69
CA ILE A 69 -5.42 10.14 3.56
C ILE A 69 -5.55 9.07 2.47
N TYR A 70 -4.45 8.42 2.12
CA TYR A 70 -4.37 7.44 1.05
C TYR A 70 -3.80 6.11 1.55
N TRP A 71 -4.31 5.04 0.96
CA TRP A 71 -3.73 3.71 1.09
C TRP A 71 -3.42 3.15 -0.28
N MET A 72 -2.13 2.86 -0.51
CA MET A 72 -1.62 2.19 -1.70
C MET A 72 -1.31 0.73 -1.34
N ASP A 73 -1.95 -0.21 -2.02
CA ASP A 73 -1.73 -1.64 -1.82
C ASP A 73 -1.08 -2.27 -3.04
N PHE A 74 -0.05 -3.05 -2.77
CA PHE A 74 0.59 -3.93 -3.73
C PHE A 74 0.20 -5.37 -3.43
N GLY A 75 -0.27 -6.07 -4.43
CA GLY A 75 -0.59 -7.49 -4.33
C GLY A 75 -0.23 -8.22 -5.59
N ASN A 76 0.27 -9.44 -5.44
CA ASN A 76 0.63 -10.28 -6.56
C ASN A 76 0.28 -11.74 -6.32
N SER A 77 0.20 -12.48 -7.41
CA SER A 77 0.25 -13.92 -7.50
C SER A 77 1.46 -14.31 -8.37
N GLN A 78 1.46 -15.48 -8.95
CA GLN A 78 2.61 -15.95 -9.74
C GLN A 78 2.94 -14.99 -10.91
N THR A 79 1.99 -14.71 -11.78
CA THR A 79 2.18 -13.88 -12.99
C THR A 79 1.32 -12.62 -13.00
N LYS A 80 0.40 -12.47 -12.05
CA LYS A 80 -0.55 -11.36 -11.99
C LYS A 80 -0.33 -10.53 -10.77
N GLY A 81 -0.63 -9.26 -10.87
CA GLY A 81 -0.58 -8.39 -9.71
C GLY A 81 -1.35 -7.09 -9.90
N GLN A 82 -1.45 -6.35 -8.83
CA GLN A 82 -2.03 -5.01 -8.84
C GLN A 82 -1.24 -4.06 -7.93
N VAL A 83 -1.32 -2.81 -8.29
CA VAL A 83 -1.04 -1.68 -7.41
C VAL A 83 -2.23 -0.73 -7.48
N ILE A 84 -2.86 -0.48 -6.35
CA ILE A 84 -4.08 0.33 -6.28
C ILE A 84 -3.94 1.33 -5.14
N ILE A 85 -4.19 2.61 -5.43
CA ILE A 85 -4.33 3.65 -4.42
C ILE A 85 -5.82 3.98 -4.21
N GLY A 86 -6.23 4.07 -2.96
CA GLY A 86 -7.57 4.48 -2.57
C GLY A 86 -7.55 5.51 -1.45
N THR A 87 -8.66 6.18 -1.22
CA THR A 87 -8.81 7.15 -0.14
C THR A 87 -9.25 6.46 1.14
N VAL A 88 -8.54 6.74 2.24
CA VAL A 88 -8.92 6.31 3.58
C VAL A 88 -10.02 7.20 4.12
N ARG A 89 -9.89 8.52 3.96
CA ARG A 89 -10.92 9.50 4.33
C ARG A 89 -12.18 9.30 3.49
N GLU A 90 -13.34 9.63 4.04
CA GLU A 90 -14.61 9.56 3.30
C GLU A 90 -14.64 10.54 2.13
N LYS A 91 -14.00 11.70 2.31
CA LYS A 91 -13.84 12.70 1.27
C LYS A 91 -12.47 13.36 1.41
N VAL A 92 -11.76 13.43 0.31
CA VAL A 92 -10.51 14.20 0.17
C VAL A 92 -10.82 15.46 -0.61
N LEU A 93 -10.56 16.62 -0.04
CA LEU A 93 -10.71 17.89 -0.73
C LEU A 93 -9.66 17.96 -1.84
N GLN A 94 -10.12 18.31 -3.03
CA GLN A 94 -9.28 18.45 -4.20
C GLN A 94 -9.58 19.81 -4.85
N PRO A 95 -8.58 20.48 -5.43
CA PRO A 95 -8.80 21.73 -6.15
C PRO A 95 -9.73 21.49 -7.34
N SER A 96 -10.57 22.49 -7.64
CA SER A 96 -11.38 22.48 -8.85
C SER A 96 -10.50 22.60 -10.08
N SER A 97 -10.92 21.96 -11.16
CA SER A 97 -10.23 22.02 -12.46
C SER A 97 -11.25 22.11 -13.58
N GLN A 98 -10.85 22.77 -14.69
CA GLN A 98 -11.60 22.75 -15.94
C GLN A 98 -11.13 21.60 -16.86
N GLU A 99 -9.97 21.02 -16.60
CA GLU A 99 -9.36 19.99 -17.44
C GLU A 99 -9.74 18.56 -17.01
N TYR A 100 -10.12 18.37 -15.74
CA TYR A 100 -10.45 17.05 -15.19
C TYR A 100 -11.50 17.15 -14.10
N ILE A 101 -12.21 16.05 -13.89
CA ILE A 101 -13.19 15.91 -12.82
C ILE A 101 -12.46 15.37 -11.57
N PRO A 102 -12.39 16.14 -10.47
CA PRO A 102 -11.81 15.65 -9.24
C PRO A 102 -12.56 14.43 -8.69
N MET A 103 -11.82 13.43 -8.22
CA MET A 103 -12.39 12.25 -7.55
C MET A 103 -12.15 12.34 -6.03
N PRO A 104 -13.09 12.89 -5.27
CA PRO A 104 -12.89 13.08 -3.83
C PRO A 104 -12.88 11.76 -3.04
N LYS A 105 -13.39 10.68 -3.62
CA LYS A 105 -13.40 9.34 -3.06
C LYS A 105 -12.96 8.33 -4.10
N MET A 106 -12.00 7.50 -3.73
CA MET A 106 -11.53 6.35 -4.49
C MET A 106 -11.60 5.11 -3.61
N ASN A 107 -12.18 4.03 -4.11
CA ASN A 107 -12.24 2.78 -3.36
C ASN A 107 -10.84 2.27 -3.05
N VAL A 108 -10.63 1.78 -1.85
CA VAL A 108 -9.42 1.03 -1.50
C VAL A 108 -9.53 -0.41 -1.99
N ILE A 109 -8.40 -1.13 -2.03
CA ILE A 109 -8.35 -2.50 -2.57
C ILE A 109 -9.38 -3.45 -1.93
N THR A 110 -9.67 -3.30 -0.65
CA THR A 110 -10.66 -4.13 0.06
C THR A 110 -12.12 -3.75 -0.23
N GLU A 111 -12.36 -2.66 -0.91
CA GLU A 111 -13.67 -2.26 -1.43
C GLU A 111 -13.83 -2.65 -2.92
N GLU A 112 -12.71 -2.86 -3.63
CA GLU A 112 -12.69 -3.31 -5.03
C GLU A 112 -12.79 -4.83 -5.15
N VAL A 113 -12.09 -5.54 -4.29
CA VAL A 113 -11.94 -7.00 -4.35
C VAL A 113 -12.77 -7.64 -3.27
N ASP A 114 -13.70 -8.51 -3.68
CA ASP A 114 -14.47 -9.34 -2.75
C ASP A 114 -13.60 -10.50 -2.24
N TYR A 115 -12.84 -10.20 -1.20
CA TYR A 115 -11.94 -11.18 -0.59
C TYR A 115 -12.66 -12.39 0.03
N ALA A 116 -13.96 -12.33 0.28
CA ALA A 116 -14.71 -13.48 0.78
C ALA A 116 -14.83 -14.60 -0.27
N LYS A 117 -14.72 -14.25 -1.55
CA LYS A 117 -14.75 -15.19 -2.66
C LYS A 117 -13.40 -15.79 -3.02
N ILE A 118 -12.30 -15.23 -2.48
CA ILE A 118 -10.95 -15.68 -2.76
C ILE A 118 -10.51 -16.69 -1.71
N LYS A 119 -10.26 -17.93 -2.15
CA LYS A 119 -9.62 -18.94 -1.31
C LYS A 119 -8.11 -18.73 -1.38
N GLU A 120 -7.51 -18.25 -0.31
CA GLU A 120 -6.06 -18.27 -0.16
C GLU A 120 -5.59 -19.73 -0.04
N LYS A 121 -4.63 -20.11 -0.88
CA LYS A 121 -3.85 -21.32 -0.59
C LYS A 121 -2.91 -20.96 0.56
N GLU A 122 -2.95 -21.70 1.65
CA GLU A 122 -1.96 -21.58 2.71
C GLU A 122 -0.56 -21.84 2.14
N SER A 123 0.13 -20.79 1.77
CA SER A 123 1.53 -20.86 1.41
C SER A 123 2.35 -20.42 2.61
N GLY A 124 2.98 -21.38 3.28
CA GLY A 124 4.00 -21.09 4.27
C GLY A 124 5.11 -20.20 3.71
N PRO A 125 5.97 -19.62 4.54
CA PRO A 125 7.12 -18.86 4.08
C PRO A 125 8.00 -19.76 3.19
N SER A 126 8.44 -19.23 2.04
CA SER A 126 9.37 -19.95 1.17
C SER A 126 10.74 -20.04 1.84
N CYS A 127 11.27 -21.24 1.96
CA CYS A 127 12.56 -21.50 2.62
C CYS A 127 13.76 -21.31 1.69
N SER A 128 13.53 -21.21 0.37
CA SER A 128 14.60 -21.05 -0.62
C SER A 128 14.20 -20.10 -1.75
N LEU A 129 15.22 -19.55 -2.46
CA LEU A 129 15.01 -18.72 -3.64
C LEU A 129 14.30 -19.51 -4.76
N ALA A 130 14.63 -20.78 -4.93
CA ALA A 130 14.00 -21.65 -5.94
C ALA A 130 12.49 -21.79 -5.67
N GLU A 131 12.11 -22.06 -4.43
CA GLU A 131 10.70 -22.16 -4.03
C GLU A 131 9.96 -20.82 -4.17
N ALA A 132 10.64 -19.70 -3.92
CA ALA A 132 10.07 -18.36 -4.14
C ALA A 132 9.81 -18.10 -5.63
N LEU A 133 10.71 -18.52 -6.53
CA LEU A 133 10.55 -18.37 -7.99
C LEU A 133 9.46 -19.30 -8.55
N GLU A 134 9.22 -20.46 -7.95
CA GLU A 134 8.07 -21.30 -8.31
C GLU A 134 6.72 -20.66 -7.97
N LYS A 135 6.69 -19.85 -6.91
CA LYS A 135 5.48 -19.15 -6.46
C LYS A 135 5.23 -17.84 -7.17
N GLN A 136 6.28 -17.18 -7.67
CA GLN A 136 6.19 -15.86 -8.29
C GLN A 136 7.14 -15.75 -9.48
N ASP A 137 6.67 -15.12 -10.56
CA ASP A 137 7.54 -14.74 -11.66
C ASP A 137 8.60 -13.72 -11.20
N LEU A 138 9.79 -13.82 -11.79
CA LEU A 138 10.95 -13.00 -11.40
C LEU A 138 10.68 -11.49 -11.48
N PHE A 139 9.89 -11.05 -12.45
CA PHE A 139 9.70 -9.64 -12.75
C PHE A 139 8.41 -9.03 -12.21
N ILE A 140 7.45 -9.81 -11.71
CA ILE A 140 6.16 -9.27 -11.26
C ILE A 140 6.31 -8.21 -10.16
N ASN A 141 7.14 -8.46 -9.16
CA ASN A 141 7.35 -7.55 -8.05
C ASN A 141 8.01 -6.24 -8.49
N SER A 142 9.04 -6.32 -9.35
CA SER A 142 9.73 -5.13 -9.87
C SER A 142 8.82 -4.30 -10.77
N THR A 143 8.02 -4.94 -11.62
CA THR A 143 7.04 -4.25 -12.47
C THR A 143 6.02 -3.48 -11.64
N LEU A 144 5.44 -4.12 -10.62
CA LEU A 144 4.51 -3.45 -9.71
C LEU A 144 5.15 -2.31 -8.95
N ALA A 145 6.39 -2.50 -8.47
CA ALA A 145 7.13 -1.46 -7.78
C ALA A 145 7.36 -0.23 -8.67
N HIS A 146 7.74 -0.42 -9.94
CA HIS A 146 7.92 0.70 -10.88
C HIS A 146 6.62 1.46 -11.11
N ILE A 147 5.50 0.76 -11.31
CA ILE A 147 4.19 1.41 -11.51
C ILE A 147 3.78 2.19 -10.25
N GLY A 148 3.94 1.60 -9.07
CA GLY A 148 3.60 2.29 -7.82
C GLY A 148 4.50 3.48 -7.54
N CYS A 149 5.79 3.39 -7.85
CA CYS A 149 6.72 4.52 -7.74
C CYS A 149 6.38 5.65 -8.73
N ASP A 150 5.95 5.34 -9.96
CA ASP A 150 5.49 6.35 -10.91
C ASP A 150 4.24 7.08 -10.40
N LEU A 151 3.28 6.35 -9.83
CA LEU A 151 2.10 6.96 -9.22
C LEU A 151 2.47 7.92 -8.09
N LEU A 152 3.34 7.50 -7.17
CA LEU A 152 3.82 8.35 -6.07
C LEU A 152 4.60 9.55 -6.59
N TRP A 153 5.47 9.35 -7.59
CA TRP A 153 6.22 10.42 -8.21
C TRP A 153 5.31 11.51 -8.79
N ARG A 154 4.26 11.13 -9.52
CA ARG A 154 3.28 12.08 -10.06
C ARG A 154 2.54 12.79 -8.96
N MET A 155 2.11 12.09 -7.93
CA MET A 155 1.44 12.71 -6.78
C MET A 155 2.32 13.76 -6.10
N PHE A 156 3.62 13.48 -5.91
CA PHE A 156 4.53 14.43 -5.25
C PHE A 156 5.00 15.55 -6.16
N LYS A 157 5.30 15.25 -7.42
CA LYS A 157 5.85 16.23 -8.36
C LYS A 157 4.77 17.11 -8.98
N GLU A 158 3.66 16.50 -9.40
CA GLU A 158 2.59 17.16 -10.16
C GLU A 158 1.38 17.53 -9.30
N GLY A 159 1.34 17.04 -8.05
CA GLY A 159 0.19 17.21 -7.16
C GLY A 159 -1.07 16.47 -7.60
N LYS A 160 -0.98 15.65 -8.65
CA LYS A 160 -2.10 14.90 -9.22
C LYS A 160 -1.67 13.60 -9.87
N THR A 161 -2.62 12.69 -10.05
CA THR A 161 -2.50 11.53 -10.93
C THR A 161 -3.80 11.33 -11.70
N LEU A 162 -3.71 10.87 -12.94
CA LEU A 162 -4.86 10.62 -13.81
C LEU A 162 -5.44 9.22 -13.66
N TYR A 163 -4.70 8.33 -13.02
CA TYR A 163 -5.10 6.96 -12.73
C TYR A 163 -4.67 6.59 -11.31
N ARG A 164 -5.35 5.66 -10.71
CA ARG A 164 -5.15 5.28 -9.32
C ARG A 164 -4.45 3.93 -9.14
N GLY A 165 -4.06 3.31 -10.22
CA GLY A 165 -3.38 2.02 -10.17
C GLY A 165 -3.39 1.27 -11.47
N ALA A 166 -2.90 0.05 -11.41
CA ALA A 166 -2.85 -0.87 -12.53
C ALA A 166 -3.04 -2.32 -12.09
N TYR A 167 -3.63 -3.12 -12.96
CA TYR A 167 -3.59 -4.56 -12.93
C TYR A 167 -2.60 -5.03 -13.98
N VAL A 168 -1.72 -5.95 -13.61
CA VAL A 168 -0.65 -6.48 -14.46
C VAL A 168 -0.84 -7.97 -14.63
N ASN A 169 -0.60 -8.47 -15.83
CA ASN A 169 -0.53 -9.89 -16.16
C ASN A 169 0.66 -10.08 -17.09
N LEU A 170 1.71 -10.75 -16.60
CA LEU A 170 2.95 -11.07 -17.33
C LEU A 170 2.84 -12.39 -18.06
#